data_b4a4383524ca0c7dc30a8732f875426d
#
_entry.id   b4a4383524ca0c7dc30a8732f875426d
#
_cell.length_a   1.000
_cell.length_b   1.000
_cell.length_c   1.000
_cell.angle_alpha   90.00
_cell.angle_beta   90.00
_cell.angle_gamma   90.00
#
_symmetry.space_group_name_H-M   'P 1'
#
loop_
_entity.id
_entity.type
_entity.pdbx_description
1 polymer ?
#
loop_
_entity_poly.entity_id
_entity_poly.type
_entity_poly.pdbx_seq_one_letter_code
_entity_poly.pdbx_strand_id
1 'polypeptide(L)'
;MTEPKFRILAGVSALALAFTLSACSQAEDTAAAPEAEPMAAAEPAVTQTNIVAGAQASPDHTTLVTAVQAADLVETLSGPGPFTVFAPTNAAFEKLPAGTVDTLVQPASKDQLTKILTYHVVSGELMAADIMAAIEAGGGTATLTTVQGEELKASVVNGGVQLTDAQGGTAMVTATDLDQSNGVIHVIDTVIMPAA
;
A
#
# COMPACT_ATOMS: atom_id res chain seq x y z
N MET A 1 14.54 -25.02 38.09
CA MET A 1 15.96 -25.22 38.41
C MET A 1 16.65 -25.18 37.04
N THR A 2 17.19 -24.07 36.61
CA THR A 2 18.52 -23.55 36.76
C THR A 2 18.59 -22.21 36.04
N GLU A 3 18.71 -21.11 36.78
CA GLU A 3 19.09 -19.82 36.21
C GLU A 3 20.62 -19.77 36.09
N PRO A 4 21.14 -19.04 35.10
CA PRO A 4 22.46 -18.45 35.26
C PRO A 4 22.40 -16.92 35.37
N LYS A 5 22.84 -16.44 36.49
CA LYS A 5 23.20 -15.07 36.83
C LYS A 5 24.30 -14.57 35.92
N PHE A 6 24.08 -13.43 35.28
CA PHE A 6 25.16 -12.72 34.59
C PHE A 6 25.59 -11.50 35.41
N ARG A 7 26.86 -11.49 35.75
CA ARG A 7 27.55 -10.55 36.64
C ARG A 7 27.88 -9.25 35.96
N ILE A 8 27.57 -8.17 36.63
CA ILE A 8 28.00 -6.80 36.35
C ILE A 8 29.50 -6.70 36.65
N LEU A 9 30.27 -6.13 35.73
CA LEU A 9 31.61 -5.58 36.03
C LEU A 9 31.65 -4.12 35.67
N ALA A 10 31.76 -3.31 36.68
CA ALA A 10 32.06 -1.88 36.62
C ALA A 10 33.56 -1.69 36.34
N GLY A 11 33.88 -0.79 35.44
CA GLY A 11 35.23 -0.32 35.16
C GLY A 11 35.24 1.21 35.07
N VAL A 12 35.59 1.81 36.17
CA VAL A 12 35.91 3.25 36.30
C VAL A 12 37.34 3.48 35.80
N SER A 13 37.57 4.45 34.94
CA SER A 13 38.87 5.11 34.83
C SER A 13 38.71 6.55 34.39
N ALA A 14 38.90 7.43 35.33
CA ALA A 14 39.12 8.85 35.15
C ALA A 14 40.56 9.11 34.72
N LEU A 15 40.77 9.98 33.78
CA LEU A 15 42.05 10.75 33.68
C LEU A 15 41.78 12.12 33.06
N ALA A 16 41.91 13.10 33.94
CA ALA A 16 41.93 14.51 33.62
C ALA A 16 43.33 14.93 33.13
N LEU A 17 43.39 15.76 32.09
CA LEU A 17 44.54 16.70 31.97
C LEU A 17 44.08 17.97 31.25
N ALA A 18 44.21 19.04 31.98
CA ALA A 18 44.05 20.43 31.53
C ALA A 18 45.32 20.90 30.83
N PHE A 19 45.21 21.79 29.82
CA PHE A 19 46.20 22.83 29.51
C PHE A 19 45.61 23.82 28.49
N THR A 20 45.35 24.98 28.94
CA THR A 20 45.85 26.36 28.84
C THR A 20 45.42 27.17 27.62
N LEU A 21 44.85 28.33 28.04
CA LEU A 21 44.57 29.53 27.27
C LEU A 21 45.72 29.99 26.38
N SER A 22 45.39 30.46 25.18
CA SER A 22 46.04 31.60 24.60
C SER A 22 45.03 32.42 23.80
N ALA A 23 44.91 33.68 24.21
CA ALA A 23 44.12 34.72 23.59
C ALA A 23 44.96 35.42 22.51
N CYS A 24 44.32 35.94 21.50
CA CYS A 24 44.44 37.23 20.79
C CYS A 24 43.98 37.04 19.38
N SER A 25 42.95 37.67 18.99
CA SER A 25 42.75 39.07 18.59
C SER A 25 42.62 39.26 17.09
N GLN A 26 41.50 39.86 16.74
CA GLN A 26 41.21 40.79 15.62
C GLN A 26 41.06 40.15 14.21
N ALA A 27 39.95 40.38 13.77
CA ALA A 27 39.27 41.42 13.00
C ALA A 27 39.04 41.05 11.56
N GLU A 28 37.78 41.25 11.21
CA GLU A 28 37.22 41.74 9.94
C GLU A 28 37.46 40.91 8.69
N ASP A 29 36.45 40.56 8.16
CA ASP A 29 35.62 41.03 7.07
C ASP A 29 35.17 39.92 6.14
N THR A 30 33.89 39.90 5.94
CA THR A 30 33.18 39.70 4.69
C THR A 30 33.27 38.37 3.97
N ALA A 31 32.12 37.93 3.74
CA ALA A 31 31.60 37.13 2.67
C ALA A 31 31.03 35.79 3.11
N ALA A 32 29.74 35.83 3.19
CA ALA A 32 28.86 34.70 3.19
C ALA A 32 29.23 33.66 2.11
N ALA A 33 29.60 32.49 2.57
CA ALA A 33 29.43 31.30 1.80
C ALA A 33 28.48 30.42 2.60
N PRO A 34 27.39 29.93 2.04
CA PRO A 34 26.53 29.03 2.75
C PRO A 34 27.30 27.73 2.99
N GLU A 35 27.46 27.45 4.25
CA GLU A 35 27.90 26.18 4.78
C GLU A 35 27.08 25.08 4.11
N ALA A 36 27.73 24.28 3.26
CA ALA A 36 27.18 23.10 2.71
C ALA A 36 26.96 22.14 3.88
N GLU A 37 25.73 22.04 4.34
CA GLU A 37 25.29 20.94 5.16
C GLU A 37 25.65 19.64 4.44
N PRO A 38 26.19 18.64 5.13
CA PRO A 38 26.42 17.34 4.53
C PRO A 38 25.08 16.84 4.02
N MET A 39 24.95 16.74 2.71
CA MET A 39 23.86 16.02 2.08
C MET A 39 23.84 14.63 2.70
N ALA A 40 22.95 14.46 3.67
CA ALA A 40 22.45 13.14 3.99
C ALA A 40 22.07 12.51 2.65
N ALA A 41 22.65 11.37 2.38
CA ALA A 41 22.31 10.56 1.22
C ALA A 41 20.79 10.54 1.15
N ALA A 42 20.23 11.19 0.15
CA ALA A 42 18.84 11.06 -0.17
C ALA A 42 18.65 9.58 -0.49
N GLU A 43 18.08 8.85 0.47
CA GLU A 43 17.33 7.67 0.11
C GLU A 43 16.46 8.08 -1.08
N PRO A 44 16.37 7.24 -2.12
CA PRO A 44 15.49 7.57 -3.23
C PRO A 44 14.13 7.88 -2.60
N ALA A 45 13.74 9.14 -2.65
CA ALA A 45 12.41 9.54 -2.30
C ALA A 45 11.52 8.73 -3.22
N VAL A 46 11.00 7.62 -2.73
CA VAL A 46 9.83 6.98 -3.29
C VAL A 46 8.80 8.10 -3.27
N THR A 47 8.61 8.71 -4.41
CA THR A 47 7.55 9.67 -4.64
C THR A 47 6.30 8.86 -4.31
N GLN A 48 5.80 9.00 -3.08
CA GLN A 48 4.61 8.31 -2.64
C GLN A 48 3.47 8.90 -3.47
N THR A 49 3.27 8.30 -4.61
CA THR A 49 2.14 8.59 -5.49
C THR A 49 0.89 8.06 -4.80
N ASN A 50 -0.24 8.70 -4.99
CA ASN A 50 -1.50 8.14 -4.51
C ASN A 50 -1.85 6.87 -5.32
N ILE A 51 -2.77 6.06 -4.81
CA ILE A 51 -3.23 4.80 -5.42
C ILE A 51 -3.54 4.96 -6.91
N VAL A 52 -4.21 6.06 -7.30
CA VAL A 52 -4.58 6.32 -8.70
C VAL A 52 -3.35 6.57 -9.56
N ALA A 53 -2.40 7.38 -9.08
CA ALA A 53 -1.17 7.66 -9.82
C ALA A 53 -0.26 6.42 -9.89
N GLY A 54 -0.22 5.59 -8.84
CA GLY A 54 0.46 4.30 -8.85
C GLY A 54 -0.12 3.35 -9.90
N ALA A 55 -1.44 3.25 -9.98
CA ALA A 55 -2.12 2.45 -11.02
C ALA A 55 -1.87 2.99 -12.43
N GLN A 56 -1.83 4.32 -12.61
CA GLN A 56 -1.53 4.96 -13.91
C GLN A 56 -0.09 4.72 -14.38
N ALA A 57 0.85 4.60 -13.45
CA ALA A 57 2.25 4.32 -13.78
C ALA A 57 2.47 2.87 -14.24
N SER A 58 1.52 1.98 -14.00
CA SER A 58 1.60 0.57 -14.37
C SER A 58 0.91 0.32 -15.72
N PRO A 59 1.61 -0.26 -16.70
CA PRO A 59 1.03 -0.61 -17.99
C PRO A 59 -0.04 -1.70 -17.89
N ASP A 60 -0.03 -2.49 -16.81
CA ASP A 60 -0.94 -3.61 -16.61
C ASP A 60 -2.31 -3.21 -16.08
N HIS A 61 -2.50 -1.94 -15.71
CA HIS A 61 -3.74 -1.44 -15.09
C HIS A 61 -4.44 -0.36 -15.92
N THR A 62 -4.17 -0.26 -17.22
CA THR A 62 -4.75 0.76 -18.10
C THR A 62 -6.27 0.68 -18.19
N THR A 63 -6.83 -0.54 -18.23
CA THR A 63 -8.27 -0.78 -18.24
C THR A 63 -8.90 -0.36 -16.90
N LEU A 64 -8.26 -0.67 -15.78
CA LEU A 64 -8.70 -0.25 -14.45
C LEU A 64 -8.74 1.29 -14.33
N VAL A 65 -7.69 1.96 -14.77
CA VAL A 65 -7.61 3.44 -14.76
C VAL A 65 -8.74 4.05 -15.56
N THR A 66 -9.01 3.52 -16.76
CA THR A 66 -10.13 3.97 -17.61
C THR A 66 -11.47 3.75 -16.90
N ALA A 67 -11.66 2.62 -16.24
CA ALA A 67 -12.86 2.31 -15.48
C ALA A 67 -13.05 3.26 -14.28
N VAL A 68 -11.99 3.55 -13.52
CA VAL A 68 -12.03 4.48 -12.38
C VAL A 68 -12.36 5.90 -12.85
N GLN A 69 -11.85 6.33 -13.99
CA GLN A 69 -12.18 7.63 -14.60
C GLN A 69 -13.64 7.67 -15.07
N ALA A 70 -14.14 6.62 -15.72
CA ALA A 70 -15.52 6.53 -16.18
C ALA A 70 -16.53 6.52 -15.02
N ALA A 71 -16.12 5.99 -13.86
CA ALA A 71 -16.95 5.97 -12.65
C ALA A 71 -16.85 7.26 -11.82
N ASP A 72 -16.01 8.24 -12.19
CA ASP A 72 -15.69 9.46 -11.41
C ASP A 72 -15.15 9.17 -9.99
N LEU A 73 -14.48 8.04 -9.81
CA LEU A 73 -13.92 7.63 -8.52
C LEU A 73 -12.48 8.10 -8.28
N VAL A 74 -11.90 8.81 -9.24
CA VAL A 74 -10.51 9.33 -9.13
C VAL A 74 -10.33 10.19 -7.88
N GLU A 75 -11.26 11.11 -7.62
CA GLU A 75 -11.20 11.99 -6.45
C GLU A 75 -11.38 11.21 -5.15
N THR A 76 -12.29 10.23 -5.12
CA THR A 76 -12.56 9.39 -3.95
C THR A 76 -11.33 8.55 -3.60
N LEU A 77 -10.71 7.91 -4.60
CA LEU A 77 -9.52 7.08 -4.41
C LEU A 77 -8.22 7.89 -4.23
N SER A 78 -8.23 9.18 -4.55
CA SER A 78 -7.14 10.12 -4.26
C SER A 78 -7.30 10.81 -2.91
N GLY A 79 -8.41 10.58 -2.22
CA GLY A 79 -8.72 11.14 -0.91
C GLY A 79 -7.80 10.62 0.19
N PRO A 80 -7.95 11.20 1.40
CA PRO A 80 -7.18 10.75 2.56
C PRO A 80 -7.62 9.33 2.94
N GLY A 81 -6.67 8.35 2.77
CA GLY A 81 -6.88 6.95 3.17
C GLY A 81 -6.91 6.76 4.69
N PRO A 82 -6.58 5.61 5.19
CA PRO A 82 -5.97 4.53 4.42
C PRO A 82 -6.98 3.66 3.65
N PHE A 83 -6.58 3.24 2.45
CA PHE A 83 -7.36 2.32 1.61
C PHE A 83 -6.51 1.13 1.18
N THR A 84 -7.16 -0.02 1.03
CA THR A 84 -6.55 -1.18 0.36
C THR A 84 -7.31 -1.44 -0.94
N VAL A 85 -6.60 -1.41 -2.06
CA VAL A 85 -7.21 -1.58 -3.38
C VAL A 85 -6.73 -2.90 -4.00
N PHE A 86 -7.68 -3.76 -4.35
CA PHE A 86 -7.41 -4.94 -5.16
C PHE A 86 -7.50 -4.59 -6.64
N ALA A 87 -6.35 -4.38 -7.28
CA ALA A 87 -6.23 -3.92 -8.66
C ALA A 87 -6.20 -5.11 -9.63
N PRO A 88 -7.25 -5.33 -10.43
CA PRO A 88 -7.23 -6.34 -11.48
C PRO A 88 -6.36 -5.89 -12.65
N THR A 89 -5.58 -6.80 -13.19
CA THR A 89 -4.77 -6.57 -14.39
C THR A 89 -5.63 -6.51 -15.65
N ASN A 90 -5.08 -5.99 -16.77
CA ASN A 90 -5.75 -6.02 -18.07
C ASN A 90 -6.17 -7.46 -18.45
N ALA A 91 -5.30 -8.46 -18.18
CA ALA A 91 -5.61 -9.85 -18.39
C ALA A 91 -6.78 -10.36 -17.52
N ALA A 92 -7.00 -9.77 -16.34
CA ALA A 92 -8.15 -10.08 -15.49
C ALA A 92 -9.47 -9.64 -16.15
N PHE A 93 -9.46 -8.50 -16.80
CA PHE A 93 -10.62 -8.02 -17.57
C PHE A 93 -10.90 -8.86 -18.82
N GLU A 94 -9.86 -9.40 -19.46
CA GLU A 94 -10.01 -10.31 -20.62
C GLU A 94 -10.70 -11.64 -20.26
N LYS A 95 -10.63 -12.06 -19.00
CA LYS A 95 -11.33 -13.25 -18.50
C LYS A 95 -12.85 -13.04 -18.38
N LEU A 96 -13.31 -11.80 -18.36
CA LEU A 96 -14.74 -11.50 -18.37
C LEU A 96 -15.36 -11.84 -19.73
N PRO A 97 -16.66 -12.14 -19.79
CA PRO A 97 -17.37 -12.34 -21.06
C PRO A 97 -17.16 -11.16 -22.01
N ALA A 98 -16.92 -11.44 -23.28
CA ALA A 98 -16.68 -10.42 -24.29
C ALA A 98 -17.81 -9.37 -24.31
N GLY A 99 -17.42 -8.08 -24.29
CA GLY A 99 -18.36 -6.97 -24.24
C GLY A 99 -18.81 -6.53 -22.84
N THR A 100 -18.49 -7.30 -21.80
CA THR A 100 -18.84 -6.90 -20.40
C THR A 100 -18.12 -5.64 -20.00
N VAL A 101 -16.83 -5.53 -20.28
CA VAL A 101 -16.03 -4.32 -19.98
C VAL A 101 -16.57 -3.11 -20.74
N ASP A 102 -16.81 -3.28 -22.06
CA ASP A 102 -17.35 -2.21 -22.91
C ASP A 102 -18.74 -1.75 -22.43
N THR A 103 -19.55 -2.66 -21.92
CA THR A 103 -20.87 -2.34 -21.34
C THR A 103 -20.73 -1.61 -20.01
N LEU A 104 -19.79 -2.02 -19.15
CA LEU A 104 -19.58 -1.44 -17.83
C LEU A 104 -19.01 -0.02 -17.91
N VAL A 105 -18.14 0.30 -18.88
CA VAL A 105 -17.59 1.65 -19.04
C VAL A 105 -18.58 2.62 -19.72
N GLN A 106 -19.75 2.13 -20.17
CA GLN A 106 -20.79 3.00 -20.72
C GLN A 106 -21.43 3.85 -19.62
N PRO A 107 -21.82 5.10 -19.95
CA PRO A 107 -22.50 5.99 -18.98
C PRO A 107 -23.77 5.40 -18.37
N ALA A 108 -24.47 4.53 -19.12
CA ALA A 108 -25.68 3.84 -18.66
C ALA A 108 -25.41 2.82 -17.55
N SER A 109 -24.17 2.31 -17.45
CA SER A 109 -23.76 1.29 -16.47
C SER A 109 -22.83 1.85 -15.37
N LYS A 110 -22.72 3.18 -15.26
CA LYS A 110 -21.85 3.86 -14.30
C LYS A 110 -22.10 3.39 -12.86
N ASP A 111 -23.37 3.22 -12.48
CA ASP A 111 -23.73 2.77 -11.13
C ASP A 111 -23.21 1.34 -10.85
N GLN A 112 -23.30 0.45 -11.84
CA GLN A 112 -22.77 -0.91 -11.72
C GLN A 112 -21.23 -0.88 -11.67
N LEU A 113 -20.61 -0.08 -12.50
CA LEU A 113 -19.16 0.09 -12.50
C LEU A 113 -18.67 0.64 -11.15
N THR A 114 -19.36 1.64 -10.59
CA THR A 114 -19.07 2.19 -9.27
C THR A 114 -19.18 1.13 -8.19
N LYS A 115 -20.23 0.31 -8.20
CA LYS A 115 -20.38 -0.81 -7.25
C LYS A 115 -19.24 -1.80 -7.35
N ILE A 116 -18.87 -2.21 -8.56
CA ILE A 116 -17.76 -3.15 -8.78
C ILE A 116 -16.44 -2.53 -8.28
N LEU A 117 -16.14 -1.28 -8.62
CA LEU A 117 -14.91 -0.63 -8.21
C LEU A 117 -14.84 -0.41 -6.70
N THR A 118 -15.94 -0.01 -6.04
CA THR A 118 -15.99 0.13 -4.58
C THR A 118 -15.94 -1.21 -3.86
N TYR A 119 -16.34 -2.29 -4.51
CA TYR A 119 -16.17 -3.66 -4.01
C TYR A 119 -14.70 -4.11 -4.04
N HIS A 120 -13.89 -3.59 -4.97
CA HIS A 120 -12.44 -3.83 -5.01
C HIS A 120 -11.64 -2.99 -4.00
N VAL A 121 -12.31 -2.11 -3.26
CA VAL A 121 -11.68 -1.24 -2.26
C VAL A 121 -12.13 -1.65 -0.88
N VAL A 122 -11.17 -1.90 0.00
CA VAL A 122 -11.40 -2.18 1.42
C VAL A 122 -10.98 -0.96 2.22
N SER A 123 -11.78 -0.59 3.21
CA SER A 123 -11.43 0.48 4.15
C SER A 123 -10.36 0.01 5.12
N GLY A 124 -9.32 0.81 5.27
CA GLY A 124 -8.15 0.49 6.09
C GLY A 124 -6.95 0.07 5.24
N GLU A 125 -5.78 0.13 5.86
CA GLU A 125 -4.54 -0.36 5.29
C GLU A 125 -4.35 -1.81 5.74
N LEU A 126 -4.33 -2.72 4.77
CA LEU A 126 -4.12 -4.14 4.99
C LEU A 126 -2.92 -4.59 4.16
N MET A 127 -1.82 -4.86 4.84
CA MET A 127 -0.68 -5.53 4.24
C MET A 127 -0.97 -7.02 4.03
N ALA A 128 -0.21 -7.67 3.16
CA ALA A 128 -0.34 -9.12 2.97
C ALA A 128 -0.15 -9.89 4.28
N ALA A 129 0.73 -9.43 5.15
CA ALA A 129 0.94 -10.01 6.48
C ALA A 129 -0.30 -9.92 7.36
N ASP A 130 -1.02 -8.79 7.34
CA ASP A 130 -2.25 -8.59 8.10
C ASP A 130 -3.38 -9.47 7.58
N ILE A 131 -3.50 -9.58 6.25
CA ILE A 131 -4.46 -10.47 5.60
C ILE A 131 -4.18 -11.92 5.98
N MET A 132 -2.92 -12.36 5.95
CA MET A 132 -2.54 -13.71 6.37
C MET A 132 -2.82 -13.96 7.84
N ALA A 133 -2.47 -13.02 8.73
CA ALA A 133 -2.77 -13.13 10.16
C ALA A 133 -4.29 -13.20 10.42
N ALA A 134 -5.08 -12.41 9.69
CA ALA A 134 -6.54 -12.45 9.77
C ALA A 134 -7.10 -13.79 9.28
N ILE A 135 -6.53 -14.39 8.24
CA ILE A 135 -6.90 -15.72 7.73
C ILE A 135 -6.59 -16.80 8.76
N GLU A 136 -5.43 -16.77 9.40
CA GLU A 136 -5.04 -17.70 10.46
C GLU A 136 -5.98 -17.58 11.67
N ALA A 137 -6.25 -16.36 12.12
CA ALA A 137 -7.18 -16.08 13.22
C ALA A 137 -8.61 -16.52 12.90
N GLY A 138 -9.04 -16.41 11.65
CA GLY A 138 -10.34 -16.82 11.14
C GLY A 138 -10.48 -18.31 10.81
N GLY A 139 -9.48 -19.13 11.18
CA GLY A 139 -9.52 -20.57 10.94
C GLY A 139 -9.37 -20.96 9.46
N GLY A 140 -8.63 -20.18 8.68
CA GLY A 140 -8.34 -20.42 7.26
C GLY A 140 -9.08 -19.49 6.30
N THR A 141 -9.90 -18.59 6.81
CA THR A 141 -10.60 -17.58 6.00
C THR A 141 -10.73 -16.27 6.76
N ALA A 142 -10.34 -15.16 6.15
CA ALA A 142 -10.62 -13.83 6.66
C ALA A 142 -11.81 -13.21 5.93
N THR A 143 -12.60 -12.42 6.64
CA THR A 143 -13.65 -11.60 6.04
C THR A 143 -13.21 -10.15 6.05
N LEU A 144 -13.13 -9.56 4.88
CA LEU A 144 -12.77 -8.16 4.68
C LEU A 144 -14.04 -7.37 4.33
N THR A 145 -14.22 -6.21 4.93
CA THR A 145 -15.36 -5.33 4.63
C THR A 145 -14.96 -4.34 3.55
N THR A 146 -15.63 -4.38 2.43
CA THR A 146 -15.40 -3.45 1.32
C THR A 146 -16.04 -2.08 1.58
N VAL A 147 -15.59 -1.06 0.86
CA VAL A 147 -16.17 0.31 0.95
C VAL A 147 -17.64 0.31 0.54
N GLN A 148 -18.06 -0.62 -0.31
CA GLN A 148 -19.46 -0.82 -0.67
C GLN A 148 -20.30 -1.36 0.50
N GLY A 149 -19.68 -1.98 1.52
CA GLY A 149 -20.36 -2.59 2.67
C GLY A 149 -20.60 -4.09 2.54
N GLU A 150 -20.19 -4.71 1.44
CA GLU A 150 -20.25 -6.16 1.27
C GLU A 150 -18.97 -6.83 1.79
N GLU A 151 -19.10 -8.14 2.08
CA GLU A 151 -17.99 -8.95 2.55
C GLU A 151 -17.21 -9.57 1.40
N LEU A 152 -15.89 -9.47 1.47
CA LEU A 152 -14.95 -10.17 0.62
C LEU A 152 -14.19 -11.17 1.47
N LYS A 153 -14.18 -12.45 1.06
CA LYS A 153 -13.48 -13.50 1.79
C LYS A 153 -12.07 -13.68 1.23
N ALA A 154 -11.08 -13.74 2.12
CA ALA A 154 -9.71 -14.05 1.77
C ALA A 154 -9.32 -15.40 2.41
N SER A 155 -8.61 -16.25 1.68
CA SER A 155 -8.08 -17.52 2.15
C SER A 155 -6.68 -17.76 1.59
N VAL A 156 -5.89 -18.63 2.22
CA VAL A 156 -4.58 -19.02 1.68
C VAL A 156 -4.72 -20.30 0.87
N VAL A 157 -4.34 -20.22 -0.40
CA VAL A 157 -4.34 -21.37 -1.32
C VAL A 157 -2.96 -21.43 -2.01
N ASN A 158 -2.32 -22.58 -1.93
CA ASN A 158 -0.98 -22.82 -2.51
C ASN A 158 0.10 -21.80 -2.07
N GLY A 159 -0.03 -21.25 -0.86
CA GLY A 159 0.91 -20.24 -0.34
C GLY A 159 0.65 -18.81 -0.83
N GLY A 160 -0.39 -18.57 -1.60
CA GLY A 160 -0.84 -17.25 -2.01
C GLY A 160 -2.20 -16.89 -1.43
N VAL A 161 -2.53 -15.61 -1.40
CA VAL A 161 -3.84 -15.14 -0.98
C VAL A 161 -4.83 -15.28 -2.13
N GLN A 162 -5.92 -15.98 -1.88
CA GLN A 162 -7.07 -16.09 -2.78
C GLN A 162 -8.25 -15.31 -2.20
N LEU A 163 -8.82 -14.47 -3.00
CA LEU A 163 -10.06 -13.76 -2.69
C LEU A 163 -11.24 -14.56 -3.24
N THR A 164 -12.33 -14.58 -2.50
CA THR A 164 -13.61 -15.20 -2.93
C THR A 164 -14.70 -14.15 -2.78
N ASP A 165 -15.37 -13.87 -3.88
CA ASP A 165 -16.44 -12.88 -3.92
C ASP A 165 -17.80 -13.45 -3.44
N ALA A 166 -18.79 -12.59 -3.36
CA ALA A 166 -20.13 -12.94 -2.90
C ALA A 166 -20.87 -13.92 -3.85
N GLN A 167 -20.42 -14.02 -5.11
CA GLN A 167 -20.99 -14.92 -6.11
C GLN A 167 -20.26 -16.27 -6.17
N GLY A 168 -19.17 -16.43 -5.39
CA GLY A 168 -18.33 -17.64 -5.39
C GLY A 168 -17.23 -17.60 -6.46
N GLY A 169 -17.03 -16.46 -7.12
CA GLY A 169 -15.89 -16.22 -7.99
C GLY A 169 -14.59 -16.12 -7.16
N THR A 170 -13.48 -16.51 -7.76
CA THR A 170 -12.18 -16.50 -7.07
C THR A 170 -11.15 -15.71 -7.85
N ALA A 171 -10.34 -14.92 -7.15
CA ALA A 171 -9.21 -14.17 -7.69
C ALA A 171 -7.96 -14.48 -6.89
N MET A 172 -6.82 -14.69 -7.55
CA MET A 172 -5.53 -14.84 -6.89
C MET A 172 -4.81 -13.50 -6.81
N VAL A 173 -4.24 -13.21 -5.66
CA VAL A 173 -3.33 -12.08 -5.50
C VAL A 173 -1.98 -12.46 -6.08
N THR A 174 -1.53 -11.73 -7.10
CA THR A 174 -0.29 -11.99 -7.84
C THR A 174 0.87 -11.10 -7.39
N ALA A 175 0.57 -9.89 -6.91
CA ALA A 175 1.53 -9.02 -6.26
C ALA A 175 0.87 -8.32 -5.08
N THR A 176 1.64 -8.14 -4.01
CA THR A 176 1.18 -7.59 -2.75
C THR A 176 2.01 -6.37 -2.37
N ASP A 177 1.49 -5.59 -1.43
CA ASP A 177 2.25 -4.56 -0.71
C ASP A 177 2.89 -3.49 -1.63
N LEU A 178 2.11 -3.03 -2.63
CA LEU A 178 2.50 -1.86 -3.41
C LEU A 178 2.05 -0.61 -2.65
N ASP A 179 2.94 -0.11 -1.80
CA ASP A 179 2.69 1.04 -0.94
C ASP A 179 2.47 2.32 -1.72
N GLN A 180 1.42 3.04 -1.36
CA GLN A 180 1.07 4.35 -1.91
C GLN A 180 0.87 5.35 -0.76
N SER A 181 0.89 6.64 -1.06
CA SER A 181 0.74 7.69 -0.03
C SER A 181 -0.58 7.66 0.75
N ASN A 182 -1.59 7.02 0.22
CA ASN A 182 -2.93 6.94 0.81
C ASN A 182 -3.47 5.52 0.94
N GLY A 183 -2.59 4.50 0.86
CA GLY A 183 -2.96 3.10 1.07
C GLY A 183 -2.10 2.12 0.29
N VAL A 184 -2.56 0.89 0.18
CA VAL A 184 -1.83 -0.23 -0.43
C VAL A 184 -2.59 -0.79 -1.63
N ILE A 185 -1.87 -1.20 -2.66
CA ILE A 185 -2.42 -1.88 -3.83
C ILE A 185 -1.99 -3.35 -3.81
N HIS A 186 -2.95 -4.25 -3.95
CA HIS A 186 -2.74 -5.67 -4.21
C HIS A 186 -3.20 -6.01 -5.62
N VAL A 187 -2.35 -6.59 -6.42
CA VAL A 187 -2.67 -6.96 -7.81
C VAL A 187 -3.35 -8.32 -7.85
N ILE A 188 -4.48 -8.41 -8.54
CA ILE A 188 -5.26 -9.65 -8.71
C ILE A 188 -5.40 -10.06 -10.17
N ASP A 189 -5.47 -11.35 -10.40
CA ASP A 189 -5.52 -11.96 -11.75
C ASP A 189 -6.95 -12.14 -12.31
N THR A 190 -7.96 -11.81 -11.52
CA THR A 190 -9.38 -11.97 -11.87
C THR A 190 -10.19 -10.83 -11.25
N VAL A 191 -11.17 -10.31 -11.99
CA VAL A 191 -12.11 -9.29 -11.47
C VAL A 191 -13.11 -9.96 -10.54
N ILE A 192 -13.26 -9.45 -9.33
CA ILE A 192 -14.26 -9.88 -8.35
C ILE A 192 -15.57 -9.12 -8.56
N MET A 193 -16.69 -9.78 -8.34
CA MET A 193 -18.01 -9.19 -8.56
C MET A 193 -18.82 -9.13 -7.26
N PRO A 194 -19.48 -7.99 -6.96
CA PRO A 194 -20.39 -7.91 -5.82
C PRO A 194 -21.64 -8.78 -6.05
N ALA A 195 -22.40 -9.01 -5.00
CA ALA A 195 -23.72 -9.59 -5.13
C ALA A 195 -24.63 -8.70 -5.99
N ALA A 196 -25.43 -9.28 -6.86
CA ALA A 196 -26.31 -8.57 -7.78
C ALA A 196 -27.52 -7.94 -7.08
#